data_7d5a8b170231cdeae58c4bcacff7f9fa
#
_entry.id   7d5a8b170231cdeae58c4bcacff7f9fa
#
_cell.length_a   1.000
_cell.length_b   1.000
_cell.length_c   1.000
_cell.angle_alpha   90.00
_cell.angle_beta   90.00
_cell.angle_gamma   90.00
#
_symmetry.space_group_name_H-M   'P 1'
#
loop_
_entity.id
_entity.type
_entity.pdbx_description
1 polymer ?
#
loop_
_entity_poly.entity_id
_entity_poly.type
_entity_poly.pdbx_seq_one_letter_code
_entity_poly.pdbx_strand_id
1 'polypeptide(L)'
;MSKLPKLSVVREKLREVVNEDYKRFVRELINDIRFILKTRQRRLVVLTGKDDIKLAGIASEIIIKYSKYVKRVSKDRREIKVLHVFHDEFPDANLRTTLIRKVLKKHDMIKLTTAVYEISSRFLGTTFQVLIMDLVNDLKPNDVGRLLGIVEGGGLILFLVPKLKDWERAKTIFRMNLVVPNHPEPRYIFIRWFIRKLFEHKGIYIFDVDDAKLLKLGFINEDSDSITEGIGREKLEIPEKRLFDERIYQLALTNDQVKVIKLIEDHLVPKVKRGRHVAVVIIADRGRGKSSAIGIGIVGFITQMLRFKNKVRIAVT
;
A
#
# COMPACT_ATOMS: atom_id res chain seq x y z
N MET A 1 -34.74 1.13 4.87
CA MET A 1 -33.61 0.75 4.01
C MET A 1 -33.85 1.36 2.62
N SER A 2 -33.10 2.39 2.23
CA SER A 2 -33.19 2.96 0.89
C SER A 2 -32.76 1.91 -0.14
N LYS A 3 -33.52 1.74 -1.22
CA LYS A 3 -33.18 0.79 -2.30
C LYS A 3 -31.79 1.16 -2.86
N LEU A 4 -30.89 0.19 -2.91
CA LEU A 4 -29.58 0.34 -3.55
C LEU A 4 -29.74 0.90 -4.98
N PRO A 5 -28.96 1.92 -5.36
CA PRO A 5 -29.02 2.49 -6.70
C PRO A 5 -28.78 1.43 -7.78
N LYS A 6 -29.55 1.53 -8.88
CA LYS A 6 -29.33 0.69 -10.06
C LYS A 6 -28.01 1.09 -10.71
N LEU A 7 -27.36 0.16 -11.43
CA LEU A 7 -26.13 0.48 -12.18
C LEU A 7 -26.32 1.53 -13.28
N SER A 8 -27.56 1.71 -13.76
CA SER A 8 -27.90 2.81 -14.67
C SER A 8 -27.66 4.17 -14.03
N VAL A 9 -28.04 4.34 -12.76
CA VAL A 9 -27.81 5.59 -11.99
C VAL A 9 -26.32 5.86 -11.82
N VAL A 10 -25.50 4.81 -11.52
CA VAL A 10 -24.05 4.98 -11.44
C VAL A 10 -23.47 5.46 -12.78
N ARG A 11 -23.93 4.89 -13.90
CA ARG A 11 -23.50 5.31 -15.25
C ARG A 11 -23.91 6.74 -15.58
N GLU A 12 -25.12 7.14 -15.19
CA GLU A 12 -25.62 8.51 -15.37
C GLU A 12 -24.76 9.50 -14.60
N LYS A 13 -24.53 9.24 -13.31
CA LYS A 13 -23.66 10.05 -12.45
C LYS A 13 -22.22 10.15 -12.95
N LEU A 14 -21.69 9.08 -13.53
CA LEU A 14 -20.37 9.11 -14.17
C LEU A 14 -20.34 10.00 -15.42
N ARG A 15 -21.42 10.05 -16.21
CA ARG A 15 -21.49 10.95 -17.38
C ARG A 15 -21.42 12.42 -16.99
N GLU A 16 -22.00 12.80 -15.83
CA GLU A 16 -21.92 14.17 -15.30
C GLU A 16 -20.47 14.59 -15.00
N VAL A 17 -19.60 13.65 -14.69
CA VAL A 17 -18.20 13.91 -14.33
C VAL A 17 -17.28 13.98 -15.56
N VAL A 18 -17.71 13.42 -16.71
CA VAL A 18 -16.88 13.34 -17.92
C VAL A 18 -16.77 14.71 -18.60
N ASN A 19 -15.77 15.47 -18.19
CA ASN A 19 -15.37 16.73 -18.83
C ASN A 19 -13.88 16.67 -19.23
N GLU A 20 -13.28 17.78 -19.66
CA GLU A 20 -11.88 17.83 -20.09
C GLU A 20 -10.90 17.54 -18.92
N ASP A 21 -11.18 18.01 -17.72
CA ASP A 21 -10.37 17.73 -16.51
C ASP A 21 -10.36 16.23 -16.20
N TYR A 22 -11.52 15.57 -16.27
CA TYR A 22 -11.61 14.14 -16.05
C TYR A 22 -10.88 13.35 -17.15
N LYS A 23 -11.04 13.72 -18.42
CA LYS A 23 -10.32 13.09 -19.52
C LYS A 23 -8.81 13.25 -19.37
N ARG A 24 -8.36 14.44 -19.00
CA ARG A 24 -6.95 14.73 -18.70
C ARG A 24 -6.45 13.88 -17.54
N PHE A 25 -7.18 13.88 -16.41
CA PHE A 25 -6.85 13.06 -15.25
C PHE A 25 -6.64 11.58 -15.61
N VAL A 26 -7.62 10.99 -16.29
CA VAL A 26 -7.56 9.57 -16.68
C VAL A 26 -6.43 9.30 -17.66
N ARG A 27 -6.22 10.16 -18.65
CA ARG A 27 -5.13 10.02 -19.62
C ARG A 27 -3.76 10.03 -18.95
N GLU A 28 -3.51 11.02 -18.10
CA GLU A 28 -2.23 11.14 -17.41
C GLU A 28 -1.99 9.99 -16.42
N LEU A 29 -3.03 9.56 -15.70
CA LEU A 29 -2.94 8.40 -14.81
C LEU A 29 -2.61 7.11 -15.60
N ILE A 30 -3.25 6.87 -16.74
CA ILE A 30 -2.98 5.68 -17.56
C ILE A 30 -1.57 5.71 -18.13
N ASN A 31 -1.09 6.87 -18.58
CA ASN A 31 0.30 7.04 -19.04
C ASN A 31 1.30 6.73 -17.92
N ASP A 32 1.02 7.23 -16.71
CA ASP A 32 1.87 7.02 -15.55
C ASP A 32 1.87 5.54 -15.07
N ILE A 33 0.77 4.79 -15.27
CA ILE A 33 0.73 3.35 -14.97
C ILE A 33 1.82 2.59 -15.74
N ARG A 34 2.09 2.97 -16.98
CA ARG A 34 3.19 2.37 -17.77
C ARG A 34 4.54 2.56 -17.08
N PHE A 35 4.79 3.76 -16.56
CA PHE A 35 6.00 4.11 -15.84
C PHE A 35 6.12 3.33 -14.53
N ILE A 36 5.07 3.33 -13.68
CA ILE A 36 5.12 2.67 -12.38
C ILE A 36 5.25 1.15 -12.46
N LEU A 37 4.72 0.52 -13.50
CA LEU A 37 4.91 -0.91 -13.73
C LEU A 37 6.38 -1.26 -14.04
N LYS A 38 7.10 -0.38 -14.76
CA LYS A 38 8.53 -0.53 -15.02
C LYS A 38 9.39 -0.25 -13.79
N THR A 39 9.11 0.86 -13.11
CA THR A 39 9.93 1.37 -12.00
C THR A 39 9.55 0.79 -10.65
N ARG A 40 8.54 -0.09 -10.57
CA ARG A 40 8.03 -0.66 -9.32
C ARG A 40 7.58 0.38 -8.31
N GLN A 41 7.26 1.58 -8.75
CA GLN A 41 6.70 2.62 -7.91
C GLN A 41 5.20 2.39 -7.67
N ARG A 42 4.59 3.19 -6.80
CA ARG A 42 3.15 3.20 -6.52
C ARG A 42 2.58 4.56 -6.83
N ARG A 43 1.28 4.63 -7.10
CA ARG A 43 0.57 5.92 -7.21
C ARG A 43 -0.58 5.97 -6.23
N LEU A 44 -0.74 7.15 -5.64
CA LEU A 44 -1.88 7.47 -4.81
C LEU A 44 -2.86 8.33 -5.62
N VAL A 45 -4.10 7.91 -5.66
CA VAL A 45 -5.22 8.65 -6.23
C VAL A 45 -6.17 9.03 -5.10
N VAL A 46 -6.36 10.31 -4.88
CA VAL A 46 -7.31 10.86 -3.90
C VAL A 46 -8.55 11.32 -4.64
N LEU A 47 -9.68 10.69 -4.36
CA LEU A 47 -10.99 11.08 -4.83
C LEU A 47 -11.71 11.80 -3.70
N THR A 48 -12.00 13.09 -3.90
CA THR A 48 -12.63 13.95 -2.89
C THR A 48 -14.03 14.38 -3.33
N GLY A 49 -15.00 14.32 -2.43
CA GLY A 49 -16.39 14.73 -2.72
C GLY A 49 -17.39 14.28 -1.66
N LYS A 50 -18.66 14.64 -1.91
CA LYS A 50 -19.83 14.29 -1.07
C LYS A 50 -20.74 13.26 -1.74
N ASP A 51 -20.70 13.15 -3.07
CA ASP A 51 -21.54 12.22 -3.82
C ASP A 51 -20.95 10.80 -3.77
N ASP A 52 -21.51 9.95 -2.91
CA ASP A 52 -21.08 8.57 -2.71
C ASP A 52 -21.10 7.72 -3.98
N ILE A 53 -22.05 8.00 -4.89
CA ILE A 53 -22.20 7.27 -6.14
C ILE A 53 -21.06 7.65 -7.09
N LYS A 54 -20.71 8.94 -7.17
CA LYS A 54 -19.58 9.42 -7.97
C LYS A 54 -18.25 8.88 -7.41
N LEU A 55 -18.03 8.95 -6.09
CA LEU A 55 -16.83 8.39 -5.45
C LEU A 55 -16.65 6.91 -5.77
N ALA A 56 -17.68 6.09 -5.53
CA ALA A 56 -17.65 4.66 -5.78
C ALA A 56 -17.51 4.34 -7.28
N GLY A 57 -18.21 5.10 -8.13
CA GLY A 57 -18.20 4.91 -9.58
C GLY A 57 -16.84 5.20 -10.20
N ILE A 58 -16.22 6.35 -9.88
CA ILE A 58 -14.91 6.75 -10.40
C ILE A 58 -13.82 5.82 -9.87
N ALA A 59 -13.84 5.47 -8.57
CA ALA A 59 -12.91 4.50 -8.03
C ALA A 59 -12.96 3.17 -8.79
N SER A 60 -14.17 2.66 -9.04
CA SER A 60 -14.37 1.43 -9.82
C SER A 60 -13.86 1.55 -11.26
N GLU A 61 -14.10 2.69 -11.92
CA GLU A 61 -13.66 2.93 -13.30
C GLU A 61 -12.13 2.97 -13.39
N ILE A 62 -11.45 3.62 -12.45
CA ILE A 62 -9.98 3.66 -12.38
C ILE A 62 -9.42 2.23 -12.26
N ILE A 63 -10.00 1.42 -11.37
CA ILE A 63 -9.56 0.03 -11.16
C ILE A 63 -9.75 -0.81 -12.42
N ILE A 64 -10.88 -0.66 -13.10
CA ILE A 64 -11.16 -1.35 -14.36
C ILE A 64 -10.16 -0.94 -15.44
N LYS A 65 -9.87 0.36 -15.57
CA LYS A 65 -8.88 0.85 -16.52
C LYS A 65 -7.47 0.34 -16.19
N TYR A 66 -7.08 0.37 -14.93
CA TYR A 66 -5.82 -0.21 -14.45
C TYR A 66 -5.72 -1.70 -14.79
N SER A 67 -6.73 -2.49 -14.45
CA SER A 67 -6.74 -3.94 -14.70
C SER A 67 -6.62 -4.27 -16.21
N LYS A 68 -7.36 -3.54 -17.04
CA LYS A 68 -7.29 -3.69 -18.51
C LYS A 68 -5.89 -3.36 -19.04
N TYR A 69 -5.28 -2.28 -18.52
CA TYR A 69 -3.95 -1.88 -18.94
C TYR A 69 -2.89 -2.89 -18.50
N VAL A 70 -2.91 -3.32 -17.24
CA VAL A 70 -1.98 -4.34 -16.73
C VAL A 70 -2.10 -5.65 -17.56
N LYS A 71 -3.32 -6.11 -17.84
CA LYS A 71 -3.56 -7.29 -18.67
C LYS A 71 -2.96 -7.15 -20.09
N ARG A 72 -3.01 -5.94 -20.66
CA ARG A 72 -2.49 -5.67 -22.02
C ARG A 72 -0.97 -5.67 -22.06
N VAL A 73 -0.32 -5.19 -21.00
CA VAL A 73 1.13 -4.97 -20.96
C VAL A 73 1.89 -6.14 -20.32
N SER A 74 1.29 -6.78 -19.32
CA SER A 74 1.88 -7.93 -18.63
C SER A 74 1.56 -9.23 -19.37
N LYS A 75 2.58 -10.05 -19.60
CA LYS A 75 2.40 -11.45 -20.04
C LYS A 75 1.75 -12.31 -18.95
N ASP A 76 1.69 -11.82 -17.75
CA ASP A 76 1.14 -12.49 -16.57
C ASP A 76 -0.38 -12.28 -16.53
N ARG A 77 -1.12 -13.38 -16.62
CA ARG A 77 -2.59 -13.39 -16.62
C ARG A 77 -3.20 -13.45 -15.21
N ARG A 78 -2.43 -13.13 -14.15
CA ARG A 78 -2.94 -13.15 -12.78
C ARG A 78 -4.11 -12.20 -12.59
N GLU A 79 -5.02 -12.60 -11.71
CA GLU A 79 -6.10 -11.73 -11.23
C GLU A 79 -5.52 -10.50 -10.52
N ILE A 80 -6.14 -9.35 -10.73
CA ILE A 80 -5.83 -8.12 -9.97
C ILE A 80 -6.52 -8.19 -8.62
N LYS A 81 -5.73 -8.37 -7.57
CA LYS A 81 -6.21 -8.39 -6.19
C LYS A 81 -6.43 -6.98 -5.70
N VAL A 82 -7.65 -6.68 -5.34
CA VAL A 82 -8.09 -5.39 -4.80
C VAL A 82 -8.51 -5.57 -3.35
N LEU A 83 -7.95 -4.80 -2.43
CA LEU A 83 -8.44 -4.69 -1.07
C LEU A 83 -9.19 -3.37 -0.92
N HIS A 84 -10.41 -3.43 -0.40
CA HIS A 84 -11.20 -2.27 -0.01
C HIS A 84 -11.44 -2.31 1.51
N VAL A 85 -10.94 -1.29 2.21
CA VAL A 85 -11.10 -1.14 3.66
C VAL A 85 -11.97 0.07 3.96
N PHE A 86 -12.95 -0.12 4.85
CA PHE A 86 -13.97 0.87 5.16
C PHE A 86 -14.46 0.73 6.61
N HIS A 87 -15.27 1.68 7.08
CA HIS A 87 -15.96 1.65 8.38
C HIS A 87 -17.41 1.21 8.17
N ASP A 88 -17.79 0.01 8.64
CA ASP A 88 -19.11 -0.59 8.39
C ASP A 88 -20.23 -0.03 9.27
N GLU A 89 -19.89 0.70 10.31
CA GLU A 89 -20.84 1.42 11.16
C GLU A 89 -21.55 2.60 10.44
N PHE A 90 -20.99 3.05 9.30
CA PHE A 90 -21.53 4.17 8.54
C PHE A 90 -22.33 3.71 7.30
N PRO A 91 -23.61 4.11 7.17
CA PRO A 91 -24.46 3.71 6.04
C PRO A 91 -23.92 4.14 4.66
N ASP A 92 -23.31 5.32 4.58
CA ASP A 92 -22.69 5.84 3.35
C ASP A 92 -21.46 5.03 2.92
N ALA A 93 -20.62 4.61 3.86
CA ALA A 93 -19.50 3.72 3.58
C ALA A 93 -19.96 2.34 3.09
N ASN A 94 -21.03 1.80 3.69
CA ASN A 94 -21.68 0.57 3.22
C ASN A 94 -22.27 0.72 1.81
N LEU A 95 -22.84 1.87 1.50
CA LEU A 95 -23.34 2.20 0.15
C LEU A 95 -22.21 2.19 -0.86
N ARG A 96 -21.12 2.95 -0.60
CA ARG A 96 -19.94 3.00 -1.49
C ARG A 96 -19.35 1.61 -1.71
N THR A 97 -19.15 0.85 -0.63
CA THR A 97 -18.61 -0.52 -0.68
C THR A 97 -19.49 -1.44 -1.53
N THR A 98 -20.80 -1.37 -1.35
CA THR A 98 -21.75 -2.22 -2.11
C THR A 98 -21.75 -1.85 -3.59
N LEU A 99 -21.69 -0.56 -3.93
CA LEU A 99 -21.59 -0.10 -5.32
C LEU A 99 -20.30 -0.55 -5.99
N ILE A 100 -19.15 -0.38 -5.33
CA ILE A 100 -17.85 -0.83 -5.82
C ILE A 100 -17.89 -2.34 -6.08
N ARG A 101 -18.38 -3.13 -5.11
CA ARG A 101 -18.53 -4.58 -5.26
C ARG A 101 -19.41 -4.95 -6.45
N LYS A 102 -20.57 -4.28 -6.62
CA LYS A 102 -21.52 -4.54 -7.70
C LYS A 102 -20.94 -4.21 -9.08
N VAL A 103 -20.11 -3.17 -9.18
CA VAL A 103 -19.46 -2.78 -10.43
C VAL A 103 -18.32 -3.74 -10.75
N LEU A 104 -17.39 -3.97 -9.79
CA LEU A 104 -16.18 -4.76 -10.02
C LEU A 104 -16.47 -6.26 -10.21
N LYS A 105 -17.54 -6.81 -9.60
CA LYS A 105 -17.95 -8.23 -9.77
C LYS A 105 -18.20 -8.61 -11.24
N LYS A 106 -18.45 -7.64 -12.13
CA LYS A 106 -18.66 -7.89 -13.57
C LYS A 106 -17.36 -8.08 -14.36
N HIS A 107 -16.22 -8.01 -13.70
CA HIS A 107 -14.91 -8.08 -14.32
C HIS A 107 -14.10 -9.25 -13.72
N ASP A 108 -14.09 -10.39 -14.41
CA ASP A 108 -13.48 -11.66 -13.96
C ASP A 108 -11.99 -11.54 -13.61
N MET A 109 -11.33 -10.52 -14.14
CA MET A 109 -9.90 -10.25 -13.85
C MET A 109 -9.67 -9.54 -12.51
N ILE A 110 -10.73 -9.15 -11.79
CA ILE A 110 -10.62 -8.38 -10.56
C ILE A 110 -11.15 -9.21 -9.40
N LYS A 111 -10.27 -9.51 -8.45
CA LYS A 111 -10.62 -10.17 -7.20
C LYS A 111 -10.71 -9.15 -6.08
N LEU A 112 -11.93 -8.75 -5.73
CA LEU A 112 -12.18 -7.79 -4.66
C LEU A 112 -12.30 -8.50 -3.30
N THR A 113 -11.49 -8.08 -2.35
CA THR A 113 -11.62 -8.39 -0.92
C THR A 113 -12.08 -7.13 -0.20
N THR A 114 -13.11 -7.22 0.63
CA THR A 114 -13.59 -6.11 1.47
C THR A 114 -13.34 -6.42 2.93
N ALA A 115 -12.95 -5.43 3.71
CA ALA A 115 -12.66 -5.57 5.13
C ALA A 115 -12.98 -4.28 5.89
N VAL A 116 -13.23 -4.41 7.18
CA VAL A 116 -13.33 -3.27 8.08
C VAL A 116 -11.95 -2.94 8.67
N TYR A 117 -11.75 -1.71 9.10
CA TYR A 117 -10.45 -1.25 9.62
C TYR A 117 -9.99 -2.01 10.85
N GLU A 118 -10.89 -2.50 11.70
CA GLU A 118 -10.63 -3.23 12.95
C GLU A 118 -9.84 -4.51 12.70
N ILE A 119 -10.12 -5.18 11.59
CA ILE A 119 -9.42 -6.43 11.21
C ILE A 119 -8.28 -6.22 10.20
N SER A 120 -7.96 -4.97 9.85
CA SER A 120 -6.97 -4.63 8.81
C SER A 120 -5.57 -5.19 9.10
N SER A 121 -5.24 -5.45 10.36
CA SER A 121 -3.97 -6.09 10.76
C SER A 121 -3.77 -7.50 10.15
N ARG A 122 -4.85 -8.20 9.81
CA ARG A 122 -4.80 -9.54 9.19
C ARG A 122 -4.21 -9.53 7.78
N PHE A 123 -4.17 -8.36 7.14
CA PHE A 123 -3.59 -8.20 5.80
C PHE A 123 -2.10 -7.87 5.81
N LEU A 124 -1.49 -7.74 7.00
CA LEU A 124 -0.04 -7.58 7.09
C LEU A 124 0.66 -8.84 6.56
N GLY A 125 1.66 -8.63 5.70
CA GLY A 125 2.36 -9.74 5.04
C GLY A 125 1.67 -10.27 3.77
N THR A 126 0.46 -9.80 3.44
CA THR A 126 -0.18 -10.09 2.15
C THR A 126 0.13 -9.00 1.12
N THR A 127 -0.15 -9.31 -0.16
CA THR A 127 0.16 -8.38 -1.25
C THR A 127 -1.06 -8.19 -2.14
N PHE A 128 -1.36 -6.92 -2.46
CA PHE A 128 -2.43 -6.49 -3.35
C PHE A 128 -1.89 -5.56 -4.44
N GLN A 129 -2.53 -5.57 -5.61
CA GLN A 129 -2.23 -4.62 -6.69
C GLN A 129 -2.93 -3.28 -6.47
N VAL A 130 -4.12 -3.31 -5.87
CA VAL A 130 -4.89 -2.09 -5.59
C VAL A 130 -5.39 -2.11 -4.15
N LEU A 131 -5.28 -0.97 -3.49
CA LEU A 131 -5.84 -0.71 -2.18
C LEU A 131 -6.84 0.46 -2.29
N ILE A 132 -8.06 0.26 -1.82
CA ILE A 132 -9.04 1.33 -1.61
C ILE A 132 -9.15 1.55 -0.10
N MET A 133 -8.89 2.76 0.35
CA MET A 133 -9.13 3.19 1.72
C MET A 133 -10.28 4.20 1.73
N ASP A 134 -11.41 3.80 2.31
CA ASP A 134 -12.53 4.71 2.54
C ASP A 134 -12.29 5.51 3.81
N LEU A 135 -11.85 6.74 3.64
CA LEU A 135 -11.49 7.69 4.70
C LEU A 135 -12.53 8.81 4.84
N VAL A 136 -13.71 8.65 4.23
CA VAL A 136 -14.76 9.67 4.25
C VAL A 136 -15.23 9.95 5.67
N ASN A 137 -15.44 8.90 6.47
CA ASN A 137 -16.01 9.01 7.80
C ASN A 137 -14.95 9.18 8.89
N ASP A 138 -13.80 8.54 8.75
CA ASP A 138 -12.72 8.63 9.73
C ASP A 138 -11.34 8.40 9.09
N LEU A 139 -10.31 9.00 9.67
CA LEU A 139 -8.91 8.82 9.30
C LEU A 139 -8.08 8.55 10.55
N LYS A 140 -7.63 7.32 10.71
CA LYS A 140 -6.67 6.92 11.74
C LYS A 140 -5.27 6.79 11.09
N PRO A 141 -4.28 7.57 11.52
CA PRO A 141 -2.93 7.53 10.91
C PRO A 141 -2.29 6.15 10.91
N ASN A 142 -2.55 5.36 11.96
CA ASN A 142 -2.04 4.00 12.09
C ASN A 142 -2.56 3.06 10.99
N ASP A 143 -3.82 3.23 10.56
CA ASP A 143 -4.41 2.41 9.51
C ASP A 143 -3.79 2.73 8.16
N VAL A 144 -3.55 4.01 7.88
CA VAL A 144 -2.81 4.45 6.68
C VAL A 144 -1.41 3.85 6.68
N GLY A 145 -0.64 4.04 7.77
CA GLY A 145 0.71 3.48 7.88
C GLY A 145 0.77 1.96 7.79
N ARG A 146 -0.25 1.26 8.29
CA ARG A 146 -0.38 -0.19 8.26
C ARG A 146 -0.63 -0.71 6.84
N LEU A 147 -1.53 -0.09 6.10
CA LEU A 147 -2.06 -0.64 4.86
C LEU A 147 -1.28 -0.20 3.60
N LEU A 148 -0.66 0.97 3.57
CA LEU A 148 0.08 1.42 2.38
C LEU A 148 1.17 0.42 1.95
N GLY A 149 1.79 -0.27 2.92
CA GLY A 149 2.87 -1.22 2.66
C GLY A 149 2.46 -2.55 2.03
N ILE A 150 1.14 -2.87 1.97
CA ILE A 150 0.65 -4.13 1.37
C ILE A 150 0.48 -4.05 -0.15
N VAL A 151 0.55 -2.84 -0.72
CA VAL A 151 0.44 -2.65 -2.17
C VAL A 151 1.77 -2.95 -2.82
N GLU A 152 1.78 -3.79 -3.86
CA GLU A 152 3.00 -4.13 -4.58
C GLU A 152 3.54 -2.96 -5.43
N GLY A 153 4.78 -3.06 -5.85
CA GLY A 153 5.37 -2.11 -6.80
C GLY A 153 4.66 -2.18 -8.16
N GLY A 154 4.25 -1.04 -8.69
CA GLY A 154 3.39 -0.92 -9.87
C GLY A 154 1.91 -0.82 -9.54
N GLY A 155 1.54 -0.88 -8.25
CA GLY A 155 0.15 -0.85 -7.81
C GLY A 155 -0.41 0.56 -7.57
N LEU A 156 -1.73 0.61 -7.38
CA LEU A 156 -2.49 1.82 -7.10
C LEU A 156 -3.04 1.83 -5.66
N ILE A 157 -3.06 3.00 -5.06
CA ILE A 157 -3.72 3.28 -3.80
C ILE A 157 -4.79 4.33 -4.07
N LEU A 158 -6.03 4.07 -3.69
CA LEU A 158 -7.14 5.00 -3.82
C LEU A 158 -7.60 5.42 -2.43
N PHE A 159 -7.66 6.72 -2.18
CA PHE A 159 -8.31 7.29 -1.02
C PHE A 159 -9.65 7.88 -1.44
N LEU A 160 -10.73 7.45 -0.79
CA LEU A 160 -12.03 8.11 -0.84
C LEU A 160 -12.11 9.04 0.36
N VAL A 161 -12.23 10.32 0.14
CA VAL A 161 -12.19 11.34 1.21
C VAL A 161 -13.34 12.34 1.07
N PRO A 162 -13.77 12.99 2.15
CA PRO A 162 -14.73 14.08 2.08
C PRO A 162 -14.19 15.23 1.22
N LYS A 163 -15.03 16.20 0.89
CA LYS A 163 -14.53 17.44 0.27
C LYS A 163 -13.42 18.03 1.12
N LEU A 164 -12.26 18.35 0.53
CA LEU A 164 -11.03 18.69 1.29
C LEU A 164 -11.24 19.80 2.32
N LYS A 165 -12.06 20.81 1.98
CA LYS A 165 -12.42 21.89 2.92
C LYS A 165 -13.20 21.41 4.14
N ASP A 166 -14.11 20.45 3.91
CA ASP A 166 -14.93 19.85 4.99
C ASP A 166 -14.08 18.87 5.80
N TRP A 167 -13.20 18.12 5.14
CA TRP A 167 -12.31 17.15 5.79
C TRP A 167 -11.37 17.80 6.80
N GLU A 168 -10.88 18.99 6.50
CA GLU A 168 -10.04 19.76 7.41
C GLU A 168 -10.71 19.97 8.77
N ARG A 169 -12.03 20.22 8.76
CA ARG A 169 -12.84 20.54 9.97
C ARG A 169 -13.73 19.40 10.46
N ALA A 170 -13.67 18.22 9.85
CA ALA A 170 -14.54 17.10 10.22
C ALA A 170 -14.29 16.65 11.67
N LYS A 171 -15.34 16.51 12.43
CA LYS A 171 -15.31 15.91 13.78
C LYS A 171 -15.51 14.41 13.64
N THR A 172 -14.42 13.66 13.49
CA THR A 172 -14.48 12.19 13.37
C THR A 172 -14.39 11.53 14.75
N ILE A 173 -14.82 10.26 14.83
CA ILE A 173 -14.77 9.48 16.09
C ILE A 173 -13.34 9.45 16.63
N PHE A 174 -12.35 9.18 15.79
CA PHE A 174 -10.95 9.14 16.18
C PHE A 174 -10.49 10.47 16.78
N ARG A 175 -10.84 11.60 16.16
CA ARG A 175 -10.45 12.93 16.66
C ARG A 175 -11.13 13.26 17.98
N MET A 176 -12.41 12.92 18.09
CA MET A 176 -13.16 13.16 19.34
C MET A 176 -12.61 12.33 20.50
N ASN A 177 -12.09 11.13 20.25
CA ASN A 177 -11.42 10.30 21.25
C ASN A 177 -10.05 10.83 21.69
N LEU A 178 -9.49 11.80 20.99
CA LEU A 178 -8.21 12.43 21.34
C LEU A 178 -8.38 13.74 22.16
N VAL A 179 -9.61 14.20 22.39
CA VAL A 179 -9.85 15.39 23.21
C VAL A 179 -9.71 15.06 24.70
N VAL A 180 -9.34 16.07 25.47
CA VAL A 180 -9.24 15.98 26.93
C VAL A 180 -10.29 16.89 27.59
N PRO A 181 -10.73 16.65 28.84
CA PRO A 181 -11.81 17.38 29.45
C PRO A 181 -11.65 18.92 29.42
N ASN A 182 -10.43 19.41 29.59
CA ASN A 182 -10.12 20.84 29.59
C ASN A 182 -10.02 21.46 28.20
N HIS A 183 -10.01 20.61 27.12
CA HIS A 183 -9.96 21.02 25.73
C HIS A 183 -10.89 20.14 24.90
N PRO A 184 -12.21 20.38 24.91
CA PRO A 184 -13.20 19.50 24.31
C PRO A 184 -13.25 19.59 22.77
N GLU A 185 -12.60 20.58 22.18
CA GLU A 185 -12.54 20.72 20.72
C GLU A 185 -11.34 19.97 20.13
N PRO A 186 -11.55 19.17 19.08
CA PRO A 186 -10.48 18.41 18.46
C PRO A 186 -9.50 19.33 17.72
N ARG A 187 -8.22 19.03 17.81
CA ARG A 187 -7.18 19.74 17.05
C ARG A 187 -7.13 19.23 15.60
N TYR A 188 -6.96 20.16 14.67
CA TYR A 188 -6.94 19.86 13.23
C TYR A 188 -5.52 19.87 12.61
N ILE A 189 -4.49 19.92 13.45
CA ILE A 189 -3.09 20.08 13.00
C ILE A 189 -2.68 18.93 12.07
N PHE A 190 -2.97 17.69 12.47
CA PHE A 190 -2.60 16.51 11.69
C PHE A 190 -3.25 16.52 10.31
N ILE A 191 -4.56 16.76 10.23
CA ILE A 191 -5.26 16.68 8.95
C ILE A 191 -4.85 17.82 8.00
N ARG A 192 -4.61 19.03 8.52
CA ARG A 192 -4.06 20.15 7.74
C ARG A 192 -2.69 19.80 7.18
N TRP A 193 -1.82 19.25 8.03
CA TRP A 193 -0.51 18.77 7.60
C TRP A 193 -0.65 17.66 6.56
N PHE A 194 -1.54 16.69 6.76
CA PHE A 194 -1.74 15.57 5.86
C PHE A 194 -2.25 16.04 4.49
N ILE A 195 -3.28 16.90 4.45
CA ILE A 195 -3.79 17.49 3.20
C ILE A 195 -2.68 18.25 2.48
N ARG A 196 -1.91 19.09 3.19
CA ARG A 196 -0.77 19.79 2.61
C ARG A 196 0.23 18.83 1.99
N LYS A 197 0.55 17.72 2.67
CA LYS A 197 1.45 16.69 2.15
C LYS A 197 0.90 15.97 0.92
N LEU A 198 -0.40 15.77 0.81
CA LEU A 198 -1.01 15.25 -0.42
C LEU A 198 -0.76 16.17 -1.63
N PHE A 199 -0.74 17.49 -1.42
CA PHE A 199 -0.42 18.44 -2.50
C PHE A 199 1.08 18.56 -2.77
N GLU A 200 1.93 18.48 -1.77
CA GLU A 200 3.39 18.64 -1.91
C GLU A 200 4.06 17.43 -2.58
N HIS A 201 3.65 16.20 -2.23
CA HIS A 201 4.34 15.01 -2.71
C HIS A 201 4.03 14.68 -4.16
N LYS A 202 5.07 14.33 -4.92
CA LYS A 202 4.98 13.79 -6.28
C LYS A 202 4.30 12.40 -6.26
N GLY A 203 3.71 11.98 -7.38
CA GLY A 203 3.06 10.67 -7.49
C GLY A 203 1.67 10.59 -6.85
N ILE A 204 1.06 11.73 -6.50
CA ILE A 204 -0.28 11.82 -5.93
C ILE A 204 -1.19 12.60 -6.89
N TYR A 205 -2.27 11.94 -7.33
CA TYR A 205 -3.35 12.55 -8.10
C TYR A 205 -4.49 12.95 -7.16
N ILE A 206 -5.08 14.12 -7.36
CA ILE A 206 -6.23 14.58 -6.57
C ILE A 206 -7.32 15.04 -7.53
N PHE A 207 -8.50 14.42 -7.45
CA PHE A 207 -9.64 14.72 -8.29
C PHE A 207 -10.90 14.96 -7.43
N ASP A 208 -11.56 16.10 -7.63
CA ASP A 208 -12.84 16.42 -7.01
C ASP A 208 -13.97 15.85 -7.89
N VAL A 209 -14.70 14.88 -7.32
CA VAL A 209 -15.74 14.15 -8.06
C VAL A 209 -17.05 14.94 -8.18
N ASP A 210 -17.33 15.88 -7.25
CA ASP A 210 -18.54 16.70 -7.28
C ASP A 210 -18.44 17.78 -8.36
N ASP A 211 -17.32 18.51 -8.35
CA ASP A 211 -17.07 19.62 -9.26
C ASP A 211 -16.44 19.13 -10.59
N ALA A 212 -16.17 17.83 -10.72
CA ALA A 212 -15.47 17.19 -11.83
C ALA A 212 -14.15 17.90 -12.17
N LYS A 213 -13.38 18.28 -11.15
CA LYS A 213 -12.18 19.12 -11.27
C LYS A 213 -10.91 18.36 -10.92
N LEU A 214 -9.92 18.47 -11.78
CA LEU A 214 -8.58 17.99 -11.51
C LEU A 214 -7.83 19.01 -10.63
N LEU A 215 -7.57 18.64 -9.36
CA LEU A 215 -6.90 19.52 -8.40
C LEU A 215 -5.38 19.33 -8.43
N LYS A 216 -4.89 18.11 -8.75
CA LYS A 216 -3.47 17.82 -8.82
C LYS A 216 -3.18 16.64 -9.74
N LEU A 217 -2.13 16.78 -10.55
CA LEU A 217 -1.50 15.70 -11.30
C LEU A 217 -0.34 15.09 -10.50
N GLY A 218 -0.24 13.76 -10.55
CA GLY A 218 0.81 13.00 -9.87
C GLY A 218 2.07 12.82 -10.70
N PHE A 219 2.12 13.34 -11.91
CA PHE A 219 3.18 13.09 -12.86
C PHE A 219 4.55 13.60 -12.37
N ILE A 220 5.57 12.78 -12.54
CA ILE A 220 6.96 13.10 -12.26
C ILE A 220 7.68 13.15 -13.61
N ASN A 221 8.01 14.35 -14.08
CA ASN A 221 8.99 14.54 -15.14
C ASN A 221 10.40 14.37 -14.54
N GLU A 222 10.79 13.17 -14.22
CA GLU A 222 12.18 12.85 -13.89
C GLU A 222 12.70 11.90 -14.96
N ASP A 223 13.94 12.15 -15.40
CA ASP A 223 14.64 11.32 -16.36
C ASP A 223 14.54 9.86 -15.93
N SER A 224 13.87 9.07 -16.77
CA SER A 224 13.60 7.65 -16.51
C SER A 224 14.88 6.84 -16.27
N ASP A 225 16.01 7.37 -16.70
CA ASP A 225 17.30 6.68 -16.70
C ASP A 225 17.94 6.63 -15.31
N SER A 226 17.77 7.67 -14.46
CA SER A 226 18.29 7.67 -13.09
C SER A 226 17.53 6.74 -12.14
N ILE A 227 16.27 6.41 -12.44
CA ILE A 227 15.41 5.56 -11.61
C ILE A 227 15.55 4.08 -12.00
N THR A 228 15.90 3.78 -13.24
CA THR A 228 16.08 2.40 -13.74
C THR A 228 17.37 1.76 -13.27
N GLU A 229 18.38 2.52 -12.93
CA GLU A 229 19.66 2.00 -12.39
C GLU A 229 19.49 1.24 -11.04
N GLY A 230 18.44 1.53 -10.27
CA GLY A 230 18.16 0.86 -8.99
C GLY A 230 17.30 -0.42 -9.07
N ILE A 231 16.80 -0.83 -10.26
CA ILE A 231 15.86 -1.95 -10.41
C ILE A 231 16.54 -3.23 -10.91
N GLY A 232 17.80 -3.15 -11.33
CA GLY A 232 18.65 -4.32 -11.58
C GLY A 232 18.85 -5.14 -10.30
N ARG A 233 18.95 -6.47 -10.40
CA ARG A 233 19.46 -7.27 -9.28
C ARG A 233 20.85 -6.74 -8.97
N GLU A 234 21.03 -6.20 -7.78
CA GLU A 234 22.36 -5.84 -7.30
C GLU A 234 23.28 -7.06 -7.40
N LYS A 235 24.50 -6.85 -7.89
CA LYS A 235 25.51 -7.89 -7.79
C LYS A 235 25.80 -8.10 -6.30
N LEU A 236 25.50 -9.27 -5.80
CA LEU A 236 25.70 -9.58 -4.38
C LEU A 236 27.18 -9.62 -4.05
N GLU A 237 27.57 -8.84 -3.04
CA GLU A 237 28.92 -8.83 -2.47
C GLU A 237 29.01 -9.90 -1.38
N ILE A 238 29.19 -11.15 -1.80
CA ILE A 238 29.28 -12.28 -0.87
C ILE A 238 30.65 -12.25 -0.16
N PRO A 239 30.70 -12.27 1.19
CA PRO A 239 31.94 -12.21 1.92
C PRO A 239 32.85 -13.40 1.61
N GLU A 240 34.14 -13.16 1.37
CA GLU A 240 35.13 -14.23 1.15
C GLU A 240 35.32 -15.07 2.43
N LYS A 241 35.50 -14.40 3.58
CA LYS A 241 35.60 -15.06 4.89
C LYS A 241 34.19 -15.29 5.45
N ARG A 242 33.74 -16.53 5.38
CA ARG A 242 32.43 -16.95 5.83
C ARG A 242 32.45 -18.34 6.47
N LEU A 243 31.52 -18.55 7.43
CA LEU A 243 31.25 -19.85 8.05
C LEU A 243 30.05 -20.54 7.38
N PHE A 244 29.09 -19.75 6.87
CA PHE A 244 27.94 -20.27 6.16
C PHE A 244 28.31 -20.64 4.72
N ASP A 245 27.62 -21.64 4.18
CA ASP A 245 27.71 -22.00 2.77
C ASP A 245 27.34 -20.80 1.88
N GLU A 246 28.05 -20.63 0.77
CA GLU A 246 27.81 -19.54 -0.18
C GLU A 246 26.37 -19.50 -0.67
N ARG A 247 25.76 -20.67 -0.85
CA ARG A 247 24.36 -20.80 -1.25
C ARG A 247 23.38 -20.08 -0.31
N ILE A 248 23.70 -19.95 0.97
CA ILE A 248 22.90 -19.20 1.96
C ILE A 248 22.90 -17.71 1.60
N TYR A 249 24.05 -17.16 1.23
CA TYR A 249 24.16 -15.76 0.82
C TYR A 249 23.53 -15.49 -0.55
N GLN A 250 23.60 -16.46 -1.47
CA GLN A 250 22.96 -16.35 -2.80
C GLN A 250 21.45 -16.28 -2.77
N LEU A 251 20.79 -16.62 -1.64
CA LEU A 251 19.36 -16.45 -1.42
C LEU A 251 18.97 -14.98 -1.14
N ALA A 252 19.92 -14.12 -0.81
CA ALA A 252 19.69 -12.71 -0.63
C ALA A 252 19.33 -12.03 -1.97
N LEU A 253 18.56 -10.95 -1.89
CA LEU A 253 18.19 -10.12 -3.05
C LEU A 253 18.95 -8.81 -3.10
N THR A 254 19.52 -8.37 -1.96
CA THR A 254 20.24 -7.10 -1.82
C THR A 254 21.48 -7.28 -0.94
N ASN A 255 22.44 -6.37 -1.09
CA ASN A 255 23.65 -6.36 -0.27
C ASN A 255 23.35 -6.08 1.21
N ASP A 256 22.29 -5.33 1.51
CA ASP A 256 21.86 -5.14 2.90
C ASP A 256 21.39 -6.45 3.55
N GLN A 257 20.72 -7.34 2.80
CA GLN A 257 20.36 -8.67 3.29
C GLN A 257 21.61 -9.53 3.50
N VAL A 258 22.61 -9.44 2.61
CA VAL A 258 23.92 -10.11 2.79
C VAL A 258 24.59 -9.66 4.09
N LYS A 259 24.60 -8.35 4.39
CA LYS A 259 25.13 -7.80 5.65
C LYS A 259 24.39 -8.36 6.88
N VAL A 260 23.07 -8.49 6.83
CA VAL A 260 22.27 -9.08 7.92
C VAL A 260 22.63 -10.55 8.13
N ILE A 261 22.75 -11.34 7.07
CA ILE A 261 23.16 -12.75 7.14
C ILE A 261 24.55 -12.85 7.77
N LYS A 262 25.48 -11.99 7.34
CA LYS A 262 26.84 -11.94 7.88
C LYS A 262 26.87 -11.54 9.36
N LEU A 263 26.03 -10.57 9.76
CA LEU A 263 25.89 -10.17 11.16
C LEU A 263 25.45 -11.34 12.05
N ILE A 264 24.48 -12.14 11.58
CA ILE A 264 24.02 -13.35 12.28
C ILE A 264 25.15 -14.36 12.38
N GLU A 265 25.89 -14.60 11.30
CA GLU A 265 27.03 -15.50 11.27
C GLU A 265 28.09 -15.08 12.27
N ASP A 266 28.54 -13.83 12.25
CA ASP A 266 29.66 -13.34 13.02
C ASP A 266 29.37 -13.23 14.53
N HIS A 267 28.12 -12.93 14.87
CA HIS A 267 27.79 -12.66 16.26
C HIS A 267 27.05 -13.81 16.96
N LEU A 268 26.18 -14.55 16.28
CA LEU A 268 25.44 -15.65 16.92
C LEU A 268 26.29 -16.95 16.98
N VAL A 269 26.91 -17.35 15.86
CA VAL A 269 27.64 -18.63 15.81
C VAL A 269 28.75 -18.74 16.86
N PRO A 270 29.70 -17.78 16.98
CA PRO A 270 30.79 -17.91 17.95
C PRO A 270 30.33 -17.81 19.40
N LYS A 271 29.31 -17.00 19.69
CA LYS A 271 28.90 -16.69 21.05
C LYS A 271 27.98 -17.74 21.64
N VAL A 272 27.11 -18.33 20.83
CA VAL A 272 26.27 -19.47 21.26
C VAL A 272 27.15 -20.68 21.60
N LYS A 273 28.19 -20.92 20.83
CA LYS A 273 29.20 -21.97 21.18
C LYS A 273 29.86 -21.76 22.54
N ARG A 274 29.99 -20.50 22.98
CA ARG A 274 30.60 -20.14 24.27
C ARG A 274 29.57 -19.98 25.39
N GLY A 275 28.30 -20.33 25.17
CA GLY A 275 27.22 -20.18 26.15
C GLY A 275 26.92 -18.71 26.52
N ARG A 276 27.21 -17.74 25.64
CA ARG A 276 26.99 -16.31 25.90
C ARG A 276 25.69 -15.84 25.28
N HIS A 277 24.95 -14.98 25.98
CA HIS A 277 23.78 -14.29 25.44
C HIS A 277 24.21 -13.20 24.46
N VAL A 278 23.46 -13.08 23.37
CA VAL A 278 23.65 -12.07 22.33
C VAL A 278 22.30 -11.50 21.91
N ALA A 279 22.22 -10.18 21.82
CA ALA A 279 21.12 -9.49 21.19
C ALA A 279 21.61 -8.84 19.89
N VAL A 280 20.88 -9.07 18.80
CA VAL A 280 21.10 -8.41 17.51
C VAL A 280 19.84 -7.64 17.16
N VAL A 281 19.97 -6.34 16.93
CA VAL A 281 18.86 -5.45 16.54
C VAL A 281 19.03 -5.10 15.07
N ILE A 282 17.98 -5.37 14.27
CA ILE A 282 17.96 -5.07 12.84
C ILE A 282 16.86 -4.05 12.58
N ILE A 283 17.24 -2.87 12.13
CA ILE A 283 16.33 -1.76 11.81
C ILE A 283 16.29 -1.59 10.30
N ALA A 284 15.10 -1.60 9.73
CA ALA A 284 14.87 -1.27 8.33
C ALA A 284 13.38 -0.93 8.12
N ASP A 285 13.08 -0.19 7.07
CA ASP A 285 11.72 0.14 6.67
C ASP A 285 10.89 -1.10 6.33
N ARG A 286 9.57 -0.94 6.31
CA ARG A 286 8.64 -1.99 5.91
C ARG A 286 8.89 -2.40 4.45
N GLY A 287 8.84 -3.71 4.16
CA GLY A 287 9.02 -4.24 2.80
C GLY A 287 10.49 -4.40 2.36
N ARG A 288 11.47 -4.06 3.20
CA ARG A 288 12.90 -4.21 2.90
C ARG A 288 13.43 -5.65 3.06
N GLY A 289 12.57 -6.61 3.36
CA GLY A 289 12.96 -8.02 3.44
C GLY A 289 13.69 -8.41 4.74
N LYS A 290 13.49 -7.67 5.86
CA LYS A 290 14.07 -8.03 7.18
C LYS A 290 13.82 -9.47 7.57
N SER A 291 12.54 -9.88 7.57
CA SER A 291 12.14 -11.23 7.96
C SER A 291 12.75 -12.30 7.07
N SER A 292 12.88 -12.03 5.76
CA SER A 292 13.56 -12.93 4.82
C SER A 292 15.03 -13.07 5.15
N ALA A 293 15.75 -11.96 5.37
CA ALA A 293 17.17 -11.97 5.71
C ALA A 293 17.44 -12.70 7.05
N ILE A 294 16.57 -12.46 8.06
CA ILE A 294 16.66 -13.17 9.34
C ILE A 294 16.39 -14.67 9.13
N GLY A 295 15.35 -15.05 8.38
CA GLY A 295 15.03 -16.44 8.10
C GLY A 295 16.18 -17.17 7.39
N ILE A 296 16.78 -16.54 6.37
CA ILE A 296 17.97 -17.08 5.66
C ILE A 296 19.14 -17.25 6.63
N GLY A 297 19.43 -16.21 7.44
CA GLY A 297 20.50 -16.26 8.44
C GLY A 297 20.28 -17.34 9.50
N ILE A 298 19.02 -17.56 9.94
CA ILE A 298 18.66 -18.65 10.87
C ILE A 298 18.93 -20.01 10.23
N VAL A 299 18.59 -20.23 8.96
CA VAL A 299 18.89 -21.49 8.25
C VAL A 299 20.40 -21.74 8.21
N GLY A 300 21.19 -20.71 7.89
CA GLY A 300 22.65 -20.80 7.94
C GLY A 300 23.18 -21.16 9.34
N PHE A 301 22.62 -20.52 10.37
CA PHE A 301 22.95 -20.79 11.78
C PHE A 301 22.60 -22.22 12.18
N ILE A 302 21.40 -22.72 11.88
CA ILE A 302 20.98 -24.10 12.16
C ILE A 302 21.91 -25.10 11.48
N THR A 303 22.16 -24.91 10.19
CA THR A 303 23.05 -25.78 9.41
C THR A 303 24.44 -25.87 10.04
N GLN A 304 24.96 -24.75 10.50
CA GLN A 304 26.27 -24.70 11.15
C GLN A 304 26.25 -25.36 12.54
N MET A 305 25.19 -25.16 13.33
CA MET A 305 25.07 -25.79 14.65
C MET A 305 24.92 -27.32 14.56
N LEU A 306 24.17 -27.82 13.58
CA LEU A 306 24.05 -29.27 13.34
C LEU A 306 25.38 -29.93 12.99
N ARG A 307 26.24 -29.23 12.22
CA ARG A 307 27.59 -29.72 11.94
C ARG A 307 28.42 -29.93 13.22
N PHE A 308 28.15 -29.15 14.27
CA PHE A 308 28.82 -29.30 15.58
C PHE A 308 28.06 -30.22 16.55
N LYS A 309 27.05 -30.98 16.08
CA LYS A 309 26.20 -31.87 16.89
C LYS A 309 25.51 -31.17 18.07
N ASN A 310 25.30 -29.85 17.98
CA ASN A 310 24.61 -29.08 19.00
C ASN A 310 23.10 -29.15 18.80
N LYS A 311 22.34 -29.37 19.90
CA LYS A 311 20.90 -29.21 19.89
C LYS A 311 20.56 -27.72 19.90
N VAL A 312 19.73 -27.27 18.95
CA VAL A 312 19.28 -25.88 18.83
C VAL A 312 17.78 -25.83 18.99
N ARG A 313 17.31 -24.90 19.83
CA ARG A 313 15.89 -24.53 19.91
C ARG A 313 15.73 -23.11 19.43
N ILE A 314 14.84 -22.89 18.47
CA ILE A 314 14.56 -21.55 17.89
C ILE A 314 13.08 -21.29 18.08
N ALA A 315 12.77 -20.14 18.69
CA ALA A 315 11.42 -19.61 18.73
C ALA A 315 11.37 -18.38 17.80
N VAL A 316 10.37 -18.32 16.94
CA VAL A 316 10.06 -17.17 16.09
C VAL A 316 8.68 -16.69 16.50
N THR A 317 8.56 -15.43 16.91
CA THR A 317 7.31 -14.82 17.38
C THR A 317 6.86 -13.68 16.48
#